data_6ce802eec1dff7482658ff07b6ff6c0c
#
_entry.id   6ce802eec1dff7482658ff07b6ff6c0c
#
_cell.length_a   1.000
_cell.length_b   1.000
_cell.length_c   1.000
_cell.angle_alpha   90.00
_cell.angle_beta   90.00
_cell.angle_gamma   90.00
#
_symmetry.space_group_name_H-M   'P 1'
#
loop_
_entity.id
_entity.type
_entity.pdbx_description
1 polymer ?
#
loop_
_entity_poly.entity_id
_entity_poly.type
_entity_poly.pdbx_seq_one_letter_code
_entity_poly.pdbx_strand_id
1 'polypeptide(L)'
;CHDLDMLSWLVDSKCQQVSSFGSLSHFNPNHAPAGAPMRCTDGCPVADSCDYNAHRYLSDQRHWLQWVFDGGVEADDASVTQWLRTSPWGRCVYHCDNTAVDRQTVNMSFANYVTATLTMTAFDTGRSLEIRGTKGVLLAGEAVKNSLVTTLP
;
A
#
# COMPACT_ATOMS: atom_id res chain seq x y z
N CYS A 1 -4.63 3.26 8.90
CA CYS A 1 -5.64 4.04 9.66
C CYS A 1 -6.41 5.01 8.75
N HIS A 2 -5.82 5.58 7.72
CA HIS A 2 -6.49 6.53 6.81
C HIS A 2 -7.78 5.96 6.19
N ASP A 3 -7.74 4.73 5.67
CA ASP A 3 -8.90 4.09 5.04
C ASP A 3 -9.99 3.74 6.06
N LEU A 4 -9.62 3.35 7.29
CA LEU A 4 -10.59 3.10 8.37
C LEU A 4 -11.26 4.40 8.84
N ASP A 5 -10.51 5.51 8.86
CA ASP A 5 -11.04 6.83 9.18
C ASP A 5 -12.06 7.28 8.12
N MET A 6 -11.71 7.12 6.84
CA MET A 6 -12.63 7.39 5.73
C MET A 6 -13.91 6.58 5.80
N LEU A 7 -13.82 5.27 6.11
CA LEU A 7 -15.01 4.43 6.28
C LEU A 7 -15.88 4.89 7.44
N SER A 8 -15.27 5.25 8.57
CA SER A 8 -15.99 5.77 9.74
C SER A 8 -16.70 7.10 9.43
N TRP A 9 -16.04 7.97 8.68
CA TRP A 9 -16.62 9.23 8.21
C TRP A 9 -17.80 9.01 7.24
N LEU A 10 -17.64 8.11 6.27
CA LEU A 10 -18.70 7.80 5.29
C LEU A 10 -19.94 7.17 5.94
N VAL A 11 -19.74 6.33 6.95
CA VAL A 11 -20.86 5.67 7.66
C VAL A 11 -21.54 6.61 8.65
N ASP A 12 -20.84 7.63 9.13
CA ASP A 12 -21.31 8.63 10.10
C ASP A 12 -21.96 7.99 11.34
N SER A 13 -21.31 6.94 11.87
CA SER A 13 -21.83 6.21 13.04
C SER A 13 -20.70 5.57 13.83
N LYS A 14 -20.94 5.30 15.10
CA LYS A 14 -19.98 4.66 15.99
C LYS A 14 -19.79 3.18 15.61
N CYS A 15 -18.55 2.79 15.35
CA CYS A 15 -18.20 1.38 15.20
C CYS A 15 -18.37 0.66 16.55
N GLN A 16 -19.09 -0.45 16.54
CA GLN A 16 -19.39 -1.26 17.73
C GLN A 16 -18.57 -2.54 17.81
N GLN A 17 -18.30 -3.14 16.66
CA GLN A 17 -17.57 -4.41 16.58
C GLN A 17 -16.59 -4.39 15.42
N VAL A 18 -15.42 -4.98 15.64
CA VAL A 18 -14.37 -5.17 14.63
C VAL A 18 -13.87 -6.59 14.73
N SER A 19 -13.71 -7.24 13.58
CA SER A 19 -12.89 -8.45 13.45
C SER A 19 -11.89 -8.28 12.32
N SER A 20 -10.67 -8.79 12.50
CA SER A 20 -9.60 -8.60 11.55
C SER A 20 -8.74 -9.85 11.44
N PHE A 21 -8.35 -10.16 10.19
CA PHE A 21 -7.40 -11.20 9.85
C PHE A 21 -6.35 -10.61 8.93
N GLY A 22 -5.08 -10.79 9.30
CA GLY A 22 -3.97 -10.28 8.52
C GLY A 22 -2.69 -11.04 8.82
N SER A 23 -1.72 -10.96 7.94
CA SER A 23 -0.42 -11.59 8.12
C SER A 23 0.68 -10.88 7.33
N LEU A 24 1.91 -11.00 7.78
CA LEU A 24 3.12 -10.69 7.02
C LEU A 24 3.58 -12.01 6.37
N SER A 25 3.04 -12.31 5.20
CA SER A 25 3.22 -13.60 4.56
C SER A 25 4.25 -13.61 3.43
N HIS A 26 4.47 -12.48 2.78
CA HIS A 26 5.33 -12.36 1.60
C HIS A 26 6.62 -11.59 1.88
N PHE A 27 6.54 -10.41 2.48
CA PHE A 27 7.72 -9.57 2.72
C PHE A 27 8.49 -10.02 3.97
N ASN A 28 9.08 -11.21 3.88
CA ASN A 28 9.87 -11.82 4.94
C ASN A 28 11.05 -12.61 4.34
N PRO A 29 12.08 -12.96 5.13
CA PRO A 29 13.29 -13.61 4.63
C PRO A 29 13.07 -14.94 3.90
N ASN A 30 12.01 -15.69 4.20
CA ASN A 30 11.72 -16.97 3.53
C ASN A 30 11.33 -16.80 2.06
N HIS A 31 10.92 -15.63 1.66
CA HIS A 31 10.55 -15.28 0.29
C HIS A 31 11.58 -14.41 -0.41
N ALA A 32 12.71 -14.12 0.27
CA ALA A 32 13.78 -13.36 -0.35
C ALA A 32 14.34 -14.13 -1.56
N PRO A 33 14.54 -13.47 -2.72
CA PRO A 33 15.22 -14.09 -3.84
C PRO A 33 16.61 -14.61 -3.44
N ALA A 34 17.04 -15.70 -4.05
CA ALA A 34 18.33 -16.30 -3.74
C ALA A 34 19.47 -15.27 -3.95
N GLY A 35 20.30 -15.08 -2.93
CA GLY A 35 21.42 -14.14 -2.96
C GLY A 35 21.01 -12.66 -2.79
N ALA A 36 19.75 -12.35 -2.50
CA ALA A 36 19.34 -10.98 -2.25
C ALA A 36 20.03 -10.42 -1.00
N PRO A 37 20.75 -9.27 -1.11
CA PRO A 37 21.44 -8.65 0.02
C PRO A 37 20.46 -7.92 0.93
N MET A 38 20.95 -7.41 2.07
CA MET A 38 20.16 -6.60 3.00
C MET A 38 19.69 -5.27 2.38
N ARG A 39 20.39 -4.77 1.37
CA ARG A 39 20.07 -3.53 0.65
C ARG A 39 20.14 -3.76 -0.85
N CYS A 40 19.23 -3.13 -1.59
CA CYS A 40 19.21 -3.22 -3.05
C CYS A 40 20.49 -2.68 -3.70
N THR A 41 21.16 -1.74 -3.05
CA THR A 41 22.42 -1.12 -3.51
C THR A 41 23.65 -2.00 -3.37
N ASP A 42 23.56 -3.17 -2.74
CA ASP A 42 24.71 -4.02 -2.41
C ASP A 42 24.92 -5.15 -3.44
N GLY A 43 24.54 -4.92 -4.70
CA GLY A 43 24.77 -5.87 -5.78
C GLY A 43 23.75 -7.01 -5.82
N CYS A 44 22.47 -6.70 -5.72
CA CYS A 44 21.40 -7.67 -5.79
C CYS A 44 21.39 -8.42 -7.14
N PRO A 45 21.46 -9.76 -7.17
CA PRO A 45 21.52 -10.54 -8.41
C PRO A 45 20.21 -10.51 -9.22
N VAL A 46 19.09 -10.11 -8.59
CA VAL A 46 17.77 -10.02 -9.22
C VAL A 46 17.30 -8.57 -9.38
N ALA A 47 18.23 -7.61 -9.34
CA ALA A 47 17.90 -6.19 -9.39
C ALA A 47 16.97 -5.82 -10.55
N ASP A 48 17.25 -6.34 -11.75
CA ASP A 48 16.54 -5.99 -12.98
C ASP A 48 15.14 -6.63 -13.10
N SER A 49 14.89 -7.70 -12.33
CA SER A 49 13.63 -8.45 -12.36
C SER A 49 12.79 -8.29 -11.10
N CYS A 50 13.27 -7.56 -10.10
CA CYS A 50 12.57 -7.37 -8.84
C CYS A 50 11.68 -6.13 -8.88
N ASP A 51 10.37 -6.32 -8.79
CA ASP A 51 9.38 -5.23 -8.77
C ASP A 51 9.54 -4.28 -7.57
N TYR A 52 10.23 -4.73 -6.51
CA TYR A 52 10.45 -3.97 -5.28
C TYR A 52 11.87 -3.39 -5.17
N ASN A 53 12.64 -3.41 -6.26
CA ASN A 53 14.02 -2.91 -6.23
C ASN A 53 14.06 -1.40 -5.99
N ALA A 54 14.84 -0.98 -4.98
CA ALA A 54 14.97 0.43 -4.62
C ALA A 54 15.61 1.30 -5.74
N HIS A 55 16.35 0.71 -6.69
CA HIS A 55 16.87 1.48 -7.85
C HIS A 55 15.75 2.04 -8.74
N ARG A 56 14.50 1.60 -8.60
CA ARG A 56 13.34 2.20 -9.28
C ARG A 56 13.11 3.66 -8.90
N TYR A 57 13.64 4.11 -7.76
CA TYR A 57 13.68 5.55 -7.42
C TYR A 57 14.57 6.37 -8.36
N LEU A 58 15.43 5.73 -9.14
CA LEU A 58 16.21 6.37 -10.21
C LEU A 58 15.50 6.36 -11.58
N SER A 59 14.32 5.72 -11.68
CA SER A 59 13.61 5.53 -12.95
C SER A 59 12.10 5.77 -12.80
N ASP A 60 11.29 4.74 -12.94
CA ASP A 60 9.82 4.81 -12.99
C ASP A 60 9.15 5.21 -11.66
N GLN A 61 9.83 5.00 -10.53
CA GLN A 61 9.34 5.40 -9.20
C GLN A 61 9.93 6.75 -8.71
N ARG A 62 10.61 7.50 -9.60
CA ARG A 62 11.26 8.76 -9.24
C ARG A 62 10.31 9.80 -8.64
N HIS A 63 9.06 9.81 -9.07
CA HIS A 63 8.02 10.72 -8.57
C HIS A 63 7.79 10.61 -7.05
N TRP A 64 8.11 9.46 -6.43
CA TRP A 64 8.00 9.30 -4.98
C TRP A 64 9.05 10.08 -4.19
N LEU A 65 10.19 10.48 -4.80
CA LEU A 65 11.24 11.24 -4.11
C LEU A 65 10.72 12.55 -3.51
N GLN A 66 9.69 13.16 -4.12
CA GLN A 66 9.08 14.38 -3.58
C GLN A 66 8.51 14.23 -2.16
N TRP A 67 8.25 12.99 -1.72
CA TRP A 67 7.63 12.72 -0.42
C TRP A 67 8.60 12.10 0.59
N VAL A 68 9.71 11.57 0.12
CA VAL A 68 10.57 10.70 0.95
C VAL A 68 12.03 11.14 0.98
N PHE A 69 12.43 12.07 0.11
CA PHE A 69 13.79 12.56 -0.01
C PHE A 69 13.83 14.10 -0.10
N ASP A 70 14.64 14.75 0.75
CA ASP A 70 14.71 16.22 0.81
C ASP A 70 15.13 16.88 -0.50
N GLY A 71 15.93 16.19 -1.33
CA GLY A 71 16.32 16.66 -2.66
C GLY A 71 15.21 16.61 -3.71
N GLY A 72 14.09 15.93 -3.39
CA GLY A 72 12.96 15.80 -4.30
C GLY A 72 13.28 15.10 -5.61
N VAL A 73 12.41 15.29 -6.60
CA VAL A 73 12.51 14.64 -7.93
C VAL A 73 13.64 15.20 -8.81
N GLU A 74 14.09 16.41 -8.50
CA GLU A 74 15.15 17.12 -9.26
C GLU A 74 16.57 16.75 -8.79
N ALA A 75 16.70 15.96 -7.73
CA ALA A 75 18.01 15.51 -7.24
C ALA A 75 18.75 14.70 -8.30
N ASP A 76 20.08 14.83 -8.33
CA ASP A 76 20.92 14.01 -9.20
C ASP A 76 20.95 12.54 -8.72
N ASP A 77 21.24 11.64 -9.66
CA ASP A 77 21.22 10.20 -9.41
C ASP A 77 22.28 9.75 -8.39
N ALA A 78 23.39 10.48 -8.29
CA ALA A 78 24.43 10.17 -7.30
C ALA A 78 23.94 10.47 -5.87
N SER A 79 23.28 11.59 -5.67
CA SER A 79 22.65 11.96 -4.40
C SER A 79 21.56 10.96 -3.98
N VAL A 80 20.68 10.57 -4.91
CA VAL A 80 19.64 9.56 -4.66
C VAL A 80 20.27 8.20 -4.35
N THR A 81 21.29 7.78 -5.09
CA THR A 81 22.00 6.53 -4.83
C THR A 81 22.67 6.53 -3.46
N GLN A 82 23.30 7.62 -3.07
CA GLN A 82 23.94 7.75 -1.75
C GLN A 82 22.87 7.70 -0.63
N TRP A 83 21.73 8.34 -0.83
CA TRP A 83 20.60 8.26 0.10
C TRP A 83 20.05 6.82 0.21
N LEU A 84 19.89 6.10 -0.88
CA LEU A 84 19.46 4.69 -0.87
C LEU A 84 20.45 3.78 -0.11
N ARG A 85 21.75 4.09 -0.11
CA ARG A 85 22.76 3.32 0.63
C ARG A 85 22.62 3.44 2.16
N THR A 86 22.07 4.53 2.65
CA THR A 86 22.04 4.83 4.08
C THR A 86 20.63 4.88 4.68
N SER A 87 19.64 5.26 3.89
CA SER A 87 18.26 5.42 4.34
C SER A 87 17.51 4.08 4.47
N PRO A 88 16.38 4.03 5.17
CA PRO A 88 15.49 2.87 5.19
C PRO A 88 14.98 2.47 3.80
N TRP A 89 14.86 3.41 2.88
CA TRP A 89 14.28 3.22 1.54
C TRP A 89 15.12 2.36 0.58
N GLY A 90 16.40 2.18 0.87
CA GLY A 90 17.26 1.28 0.10
C GLY A 90 17.33 -0.15 0.65
N ARG A 91 16.65 -0.45 1.76
CA ARG A 91 16.62 -1.81 2.34
C ARG A 91 15.83 -2.75 1.45
N CYS A 92 16.27 -4.00 1.39
CA CYS A 92 15.51 -5.06 0.74
C CYS A 92 14.21 -5.31 1.51
N VAL A 93 13.07 -5.28 0.83
CA VAL A 93 11.74 -5.46 1.46
C VAL A 93 11.58 -6.81 2.15
N TYR A 94 12.32 -7.82 1.70
CA TYR A 94 12.30 -9.17 2.28
C TYR A 94 13.19 -9.30 3.53
N HIS A 95 14.15 -8.39 3.72
CA HIS A 95 15.09 -8.38 4.85
C HIS A 95 14.84 -7.24 5.83
N CYS A 96 13.69 -6.56 5.71
CA CYS A 96 13.29 -5.57 6.69
C CYS A 96 12.84 -6.23 8.00
N ASP A 97 13.00 -5.51 9.10
CA ASP A 97 12.47 -5.84 10.43
C ASP A 97 11.01 -5.39 10.62
N ASN A 98 10.29 -5.25 9.51
CA ASN A 98 8.90 -4.85 9.48
C ASN A 98 8.01 -5.91 10.15
N THR A 99 7.10 -5.49 10.99
CA THR A 99 6.07 -6.32 11.64
C THR A 99 4.66 -6.02 11.15
N ALA A 100 4.50 -5.05 10.25
CA ALA A 100 3.20 -4.73 9.67
C ALA A 100 2.77 -5.83 8.70
N VAL A 101 1.47 -6.09 8.66
CA VAL A 101 0.88 -7.07 7.75
C VAL A 101 1.01 -6.61 6.29
N ASP A 102 1.22 -7.55 5.37
CA ASP A 102 1.22 -7.28 3.91
C ASP A 102 -0.14 -7.56 3.25
N ARG A 103 -1.05 -8.17 3.99
CA ARG A 103 -2.47 -8.33 3.62
C ARG A 103 -3.33 -8.35 4.86
N GLN A 104 -4.52 -7.76 4.77
CA GLN A 104 -5.46 -7.70 5.88
C GLN A 104 -6.90 -7.54 5.37
N THR A 105 -7.84 -8.21 6.05
CA THR A 105 -9.25 -7.95 5.92
C THR A 105 -9.79 -7.52 7.29
N VAL A 106 -10.54 -6.42 7.31
CA VAL A 106 -11.18 -5.88 8.52
C VAL A 106 -12.68 -5.79 8.27
N ASN A 107 -13.47 -6.46 9.10
CA ASN A 107 -14.93 -6.35 9.10
C ASN A 107 -15.37 -5.47 10.26
N MET A 108 -16.30 -4.56 10.01
CA MET A 108 -16.81 -3.61 10.99
C MET A 108 -18.33 -3.61 11.01
N SER A 109 -18.91 -3.47 12.21
CA SER A 109 -20.34 -3.26 12.43
C SER A 109 -20.55 -1.95 13.17
N PHE A 110 -21.50 -1.14 12.72
CA PHE A 110 -21.78 0.19 13.23
C PHE A 110 -23.12 0.26 13.96
N ALA A 111 -23.31 1.26 14.83
CA ALA A 111 -24.50 1.43 15.64
C ALA A 111 -25.78 1.66 14.83
N ASN A 112 -25.67 2.18 13.62
CA ASN A 112 -26.77 2.36 12.67
C ASN A 112 -27.04 1.13 11.80
N TYR A 113 -26.51 -0.06 12.18
CA TYR A 113 -26.65 -1.35 11.48
C TYR A 113 -25.91 -1.43 10.13
N VAL A 114 -25.15 -0.42 9.75
CA VAL A 114 -24.28 -0.51 8.58
C VAL A 114 -23.10 -1.44 8.89
N THR A 115 -22.70 -2.22 7.90
CA THR A 115 -21.48 -3.03 7.95
C THR A 115 -20.51 -2.56 6.87
N ALA A 116 -19.21 -2.64 7.16
CA ALA A 116 -18.16 -2.34 6.19
C ALA A 116 -17.06 -3.40 6.25
N THR A 117 -16.43 -3.64 5.11
CA THR A 117 -15.24 -4.49 4.98
C THR A 117 -14.13 -3.69 4.30
N LEU A 118 -12.97 -3.65 4.92
CA LEU A 118 -11.74 -3.16 4.31
C LEU A 118 -10.87 -4.35 3.97
N THR A 119 -10.43 -4.45 2.72
CA THR A 119 -9.35 -5.35 2.31
C THR A 119 -8.14 -4.52 1.92
N MET A 120 -7.02 -4.76 2.58
CA MET A 120 -5.72 -4.14 2.30
C MET A 120 -4.75 -5.19 1.78
N THR A 121 -4.01 -4.84 0.74
CA THR A 121 -2.90 -5.63 0.21
C THR A 121 -1.72 -4.70 -0.12
N ALA A 122 -0.51 -5.19 0.08
CA ALA A 122 0.71 -4.51 -0.34
C ALA A 122 1.18 -4.93 -1.76
N PHE A 123 0.39 -5.73 -2.48
CA PHE A 123 0.75 -6.30 -3.79
C PHE A 123 0.13 -5.56 -4.96
N ASP A 124 -0.78 -4.63 -4.67
CA ASP A 124 -1.49 -3.82 -5.66
C ASP A 124 -1.46 -2.35 -5.26
N THR A 125 -1.80 -1.48 -6.18
CA THR A 125 -1.83 -0.04 -5.99
C THR A 125 -3.25 0.50 -6.18
N GLY A 126 -3.47 1.69 -5.61
CA GLY A 126 -4.74 2.38 -5.74
C GLY A 126 -5.77 1.99 -4.68
N ARG A 127 -6.93 2.60 -4.79
CA ARG A 127 -8.07 2.39 -3.91
C ARG A 127 -9.33 2.21 -4.72
N SER A 128 -10.22 1.33 -4.28
CA SER A 128 -11.57 1.21 -4.78
C SER A 128 -12.56 1.20 -3.61
N LEU A 129 -13.71 1.78 -3.82
CA LEU A 129 -14.80 1.83 -2.85
C LEU A 129 -16.10 1.42 -3.52
N GLU A 130 -16.85 0.54 -2.86
CA GLU A 130 -18.21 0.21 -3.25
C GLU A 130 -19.15 0.49 -2.07
N ILE A 131 -20.21 1.27 -2.30
CA ILE A 131 -21.27 1.51 -1.33
C ILE A 131 -22.58 0.97 -1.90
N ARG A 132 -23.18 0.01 -1.20
CA ARG A 132 -24.49 -0.56 -1.54
C ARG A 132 -25.56 -0.01 -0.61
N GLY A 133 -26.44 0.79 -1.16
CA GLY A 133 -27.58 1.38 -0.45
C GLY A 133 -28.92 0.89 -0.94
N THR A 134 -29.99 1.23 -0.26
CA THR A 134 -31.38 0.87 -0.63
C THR A 134 -31.85 1.57 -1.90
N LYS A 135 -31.17 2.60 -2.36
CA LYS A 135 -31.53 3.39 -3.55
C LYS A 135 -30.54 3.21 -4.72
N GLY A 136 -29.45 2.47 -4.54
CA GLY A 136 -28.46 2.27 -5.59
C GLY A 136 -27.12 1.81 -5.08
N VAL A 137 -26.17 1.72 -6.00
CA VAL A 137 -24.78 1.36 -5.77
C VAL A 137 -23.88 2.50 -6.24
N LEU A 138 -22.91 2.87 -5.41
CA LEU A 138 -21.85 3.80 -5.78
C LEU A 138 -20.54 3.04 -5.89
N LEU A 139 -19.84 3.22 -7.00
CA LEU A 139 -18.48 2.71 -7.23
C LEU A 139 -17.54 3.91 -7.38
N ALA A 140 -16.43 3.93 -6.68
CA ALA A 140 -15.42 4.98 -6.76
C ALA A 140 -14.02 4.39 -6.63
N GLY A 141 -13.01 5.09 -7.17
CA GLY A 141 -11.61 4.73 -7.04
C GLY A 141 -10.86 4.70 -8.37
N GLU A 142 -9.56 4.39 -8.31
CA GLU A 142 -8.67 4.43 -9.48
C GLU A 142 -9.01 3.38 -10.54
N ALA A 143 -9.60 2.25 -10.15
CA ALA A 143 -10.08 1.23 -11.08
C ALA A 143 -11.34 1.67 -11.85
N VAL A 144 -12.01 2.72 -11.40
CA VAL A 144 -13.21 3.29 -12.02
C VAL A 144 -12.85 4.69 -12.51
N LYS A 145 -12.70 4.87 -13.83
CA LYS A 145 -12.28 6.16 -14.43
C LYS A 145 -13.22 7.33 -14.09
N ASN A 146 -14.46 7.02 -13.72
CA ASN A 146 -15.45 7.95 -13.19
C ASN A 146 -16.28 7.24 -12.12
N SER A 147 -16.71 7.97 -11.09
CA SER A 147 -17.65 7.41 -10.12
C SER A 147 -18.95 6.99 -10.83
N LEU A 148 -19.31 5.73 -10.71
CA LEU A 148 -20.55 5.20 -11.27
C LEU A 148 -21.59 5.08 -10.14
N VAL A 149 -22.72 5.76 -10.32
CA VAL A 149 -23.90 5.61 -9.47
C VAL A 149 -24.97 4.89 -10.27
N THR A 150 -25.36 3.71 -9.82
CA THR A 150 -26.48 2.95 -10.40
C THR A 150 -27.65 3.01 -9.43
N THR A 151 -28.78 3.55 -9.87
CA THR A 151 -30.04 3.48 -9.12
C THR A 151 -30.66 2.09 -9.29
N LEU A 152 -31.15 1.53 -8.19
CA LEU A 152 -31.95 0.32 -8.24
C LEU A 152 -33.39 0.67 -8.64
N PRO A 153 -34.06 -0.21 -9.39
CA PRO A 153 -35.45 0.00 -9.80
C PRO A 153 -36.42 0.07 -8.60
#